data_ed4f5567ce6e3bc29a93a4137ac02c19
#
_entry.id   ed4f5567ce6e3bc29a93a4137ac02c19
#
_cell.length_a   1.000
_cell.length_b   1.000
_cell.length_c   1.000
_cell.angle_alpha   90.00
_cell.angle_beta   90.00
_cell.angle_gamma   90.00
#
_symmetry.space_group_name_H-M   'P 1'
#
loop_
_entity.id
_entity.type
_entity.pdbx_description
1 polymer ?
#
loop_
_entity_poly.entity_id
_entity_poly.type
_entity_poly.pdbx_seq_one_letter_code
_entity_poly.pdbx_strand_id
1 'polypeptide(L)'
;MSNQKQKEILIVLLCLFLGFALRFYTFDQKSLWIDEIHTFNDSRDGIRNQLKYYKENPTYLHPPLFFVLTHSFYPFTKPERDLRIIPLIFGILSIPMLYLLSRRFSQNIAIPCTISLTFMTFHIYLSQNGRPYSLIMFIGMAGLYFFVRHLQTLRILHLIPAAFFFASLFYTSYSSIQFIVLSQILWFYPLREDNRKPVFSSCLIFNGMIFFLCLPWLLFLGLNYHGQPIIDPIASQDLGPLSAIVYGILNDWVPHLPLMIISSILLIVFPFFSKNRRNAFILLGIFVLPIGGLYLYCKLLGVTQFITSRYFINFFPIFLIVLFLSVDGIELRPGKFRGLLRLKLLFVILFIASNLVILPLYYRSEKQDFRGLVNYLNSQVRDGDKIVLKTFTYIPGILHYFNVYPKNRHYEAPIVWTKPGKEFELKMSLISEGRLFTIYYSNIPYVRYVADGNRLWIITGKEAAREIKNSFPCALKGFFDGSFANFRRFPSDASMYLFLWDPKSPGEKGIDMPID
;
A
#
# COMPACT_ATOMS: atom_id res chain seq x y z
N MET A 1 20.69 31.82 -15.24
CA MET A 1 19.37 31.35 -14.74
C MET A 1 18.60 32.55 -14.21
N SER A 2 17.28 32.64 -14.49
CA SER A 2 16.47 33.71 -13.89
C SER A 2 16.36 33.53 -12.37
N ASN A 3 16.27 34.64 -11.63
CA ASN A 3 16.13 34.61 -10.15
C ASN A 3 14.96 33.72 -9.68
N GLN A 4 13.87 33.67 -10.45
CA GLN A 4 12.72 32.80 -10.17
C GLN A 4 13.09 31.31 -10.25
N LYS A 5 13.85 30.88 -11.27
CA LYS A 5 14.27 29.48 -11.42
C LYS A 5 15.21 29.04 -10.30
N GLN A 6 16.06 29.94 -9.82
CA GLN A 6 16.92 29.67 -8.66
C GLN A 6 16.10 29.45 -7.38
N LYS A 7 15.08 30.28 -7.14
CA LYS A 7 14.16 30.13 -6.00
C LYS A 7 13.38 28.82 -6.07
N GLU A 8 12.86 28.45 -7.24
CA GLU A 8 12.16 27.16 -7.39
C GLU A 8 13.07 25.97 -7.07
N ILE A 9 14.32 25.96 -7.57
CA ILE A 9 15.29 24.91 -7.29
C ILE A 9 15.58 24.84 -5.78
N LEU A 10 15.79 25.97 -5.12
CA LEU A 10 16.04 26.00 -3.67
C LEU A 10 14.86 25.41 -2.88
N ILE A 11 13.63 25.73 -3.26
CA ILE A 11 12.43 25.16 -2.62
C ILE A 11 12.38 23.64 -2.84
N VAL A 12 12.66 23.16 -4.05
CA VAL A 12 12.68 21.71 -4.34
C VAL A 12 13.77 20.99 -3.53
N LEU A 13 14.95 21.58 -3.40
CA LEU A 13 16.03 21.04 -2.55
C LEU A 13 15.64 21.01 -1.08
N LEU A 14 14.98 22.04 -0.57
CA LEU A 14 14.43 22.07 0.78
C LEU A 14 13.36 20.99 0.98
N CYS A 15 12.44 20.84 0.03
CA CYS A 15 11.45 19.77 0.03
C CYS A 15 12.09 18.38 0.02
N LEU A 16 13.17 18.20 -0.74
CA LEU A 16 13.92 16.93 -0.79
C LEU A 16 14.57 16.63 0.56
N PHE A 17 15.22 17.62 1.18
CA PHE A 17 15.83 17.48 2.49
C PHE A 17 14.79 17.17 3.59
N LEU A 18 13.73 17.96 3.68
CA LEU A 18 12.64 17.72 4.64
C LEU A 18 11.94 16.39 4.37
N GLY A 19 11.71 16.08 3.10
CA GLY A 19 11.11 14.82 2.68
C GLY A 19 11.96 13.60 3.03
N PHE A 20 13.30 13.71 2.94
CA PHE A 20 14.24 12.72 3.43
C PHE A 20 14.11 12.56 4.95
N ALA A 21 14.22 13.66 5.71
CA ALA A 21 14.15 13.63 7.17
C ALA A 21 12.85 12.96 7.67
N LEU A 22 11.68 13.34 7.11
CA LEU A 22 10.38 12.79 7.48
C LEU A 22 10.24 11.30 7.14
N ARG A 23 10.83 10.83 6.04
CA ARG A 23 10.75 9.41 5.62
C ARG A 23 11.81 8.54 6.26
N PHE A 24 12.94 9.13 6.65
CA PHE A 24 14.01 8.43 7.35
C PHE A 24 13.71 8.23 8.84
N TYR A 25 13.01 9.18 9.47
CA TYR A 25 12.62 9.10 10.87
C TYR A 25 11.78 7.85 11.14
N THR A 26 12.18 6.99 12.05
CA THR A 26 11.52 5.72 12.46
C THR A 26 11.34 4.64 11.37
N PHE A 27 11.95 4.77 10.17
CA PHE A 27 11.67 3.86 9.05
C PHE A 27 12.05 2.39 9.34
N ASP A 28 13.00 2.15 10.24
CA ASP A 28 13.53 0.84 10.61
C ASP A 28 13.10 0.36 12.01
N GLN A 29 12.20 1.11 12.68
CA GLN A 29 11.86 0.84 14.09
C GLN A 29 10.63 -0.06 14.24
N LYS A 30 9.64 0.08 13.36
CA LYS A 30 8.37 -0.66 13.44
C LYS A 30 8.56 -2.13 13.07
N SER A 31 7.79 -3.00 13.75
CA SER A 31 7.66 -4.41 13.39
C SER A 31 7.28 -4.58 11.90
N LEU A 32 7.71 -5.68 11.28
CA LEU A 32 7.18 -6.06 9.97
C LEU A 32 5.71 -6.49 10.14
N TRP A 33 4.84 -5.99 9.28
CA TRP A 33 3.47 -6.46 9.18
C TRP A 33 3.35 -7.54 8.10
N ILE A 34 2.20 -8.20 8.01
CA ILE A 34 2.01 -9.40 7.17
C ILE A 34 2.50 -9.24 5.73
N ASP A 35 2.17 -8.14 5.06
CA ASP A 35 2.60 -7.94 3.67
C ASP A 35 4.13 -7.75 3.54
N GLU A 36 4.80 -7.14 4.53
CA GLU A 36 6.27 -7.02 4.54
C GLU A 36 6.94 -8.37 4.78
N ILE A 37 6.31 -9.25 5.55
CA ILE A 37 6.80 -10.63 5.75
C ILE A 37 6.69 -11.44 4.46
N HIS A 38 5.61 -11.27 3.68
CA HIS A 38 5.55 -11.84 2.34
C HIS A 38 6.68 -11.30 1.44
N THR A 39 6.97 -9.99 1.50
CA THR A 39 8.11 -9.42 0.78
C THR A 39 9.44 -10.03 1.23
N PHE A 40 9.65 -10.23 2.54
CA PHE A 40 10.84 -10.88 3.06
C PHE A 40 10.99 -12.29 2.45
N ASN A 41 9.93 -13.09 2.47
CA ASN A 41 9.95 -14.45 1.93
C ASN A 41 10.21 -14.47 0.42
N ASP A 42 9.57 -13.55 -0.32
CA ASP A 42 9.71 -13.47 -1.78
C ASP A 42 11.05 -12.89 -2.23
N SER A 43 11.70 -12.08 -1.39
CA SER A 43 12.96 -11.42 -1.75
C SER A 43 14.22 -12.12 -1.24
N ARG A 44 14.10 -13.12 -0.36
CA ARG A 44 15.28 -13.80 0.21
C ARG A 44 15.96 -14.76 -0.78
N ASP A 45 15.23 -15.24 -1.77
CA ASP A 45 15.78 -16.10 -2.82
C ASP A 45 16.04 -15.30 -4.10
N GLY A 46 17.11 -15.64 -4.83
CA GLY A 46 17.40 -15.04 -6.12
C GLY A 46 16.35 -15.35 -7.18
N ILE A 47 16.29 -14.57 -8.25
CA ILE A 47 15.27 -14.64 -9.32
C ILE A 47 15.08 -16.06 -9.87
N ARG A 48 16.14 -16.86 -9.99
CA ARG A 48 16.05 -18.23 -10.49
C ARG A 48 15.18 -19.12 -9.59
N ASN A 49 15.40 -19.05 -8.28
CA ASN A 49 14.63 -19.82 -7.31
C ASN A 49 13.20 -19.27 -7.18
N GLN A 50 13.04 -17.96 -7.32
CA GLN A 50 11.72 -17.31 -7.36
C GLN A 50 10.89 -17.83 -8.56
N LEU A 51 11.46 -17.89 -9.75
CA LEU A 51 10.78 -18.42 -10.94
C LEU A 51 10.45 -19.91 -10.80
N LYS A 52 11.33 -20.70 -10.16
CA LYS A 52 11.05 -22.11 -9.84
C LYS A 52 9.86 -22.22 -8.89
N TYR A 53 9.86 -21.44 -7.80
CA TYR A 53 8.75 -21.38 -6.86
C TYR A 53 7.42 -21.04 -7.54
N TYR A 54 7.41 -20.06 -8.44
CA TYR A 54 6.21 -19.68 -9.19
C TYR A 54 5.67 -20.80 -10.09
N LYS A 55 6.54 -21.61 -10.70
CA LYS A 55 6.12 -22.80 -11.47
C LYS A 55 5.46 -23.86 -10.59
N GLU A 56 6.00 -24.04 -9.38
CA GLU A 56 5.48 -25.01 -8.40
C GLU A 56 4.19 -24.50 -7.73
N ASN A 57 3.98 -23.17 -7.73
CA ASN A 57 2.84 -22.50 -7.08
C ASN A 57 2.19 -21.49 -8.03
N PRO A 58 1.47 -21.97 -9.04
CA PRO A 58 0.97 -21.13 -10.14
C PRO A 58 -0.10 -20.11 -9.73
N THR A 59 -0.58 -20.13 -8.50
CA THR A 59 -1.55 -19.15 -7.96
C THR A 59 -0.90 -17.90 -7.36
N TYR A 60 0.43 -17.89 -7.15
CA TYR A 60 1.18 -16.81 -6.50
C TYR A 60 2.19 -16.12 -7.44
N LEU A 61 1.80 -15.87 -8.69
CA LEU A 61 2.67 -15.25 -9.69
C LEU A 61 2.76 -13.73 -9.49
N HIS A 62 3.54 -13.31 -8.50
CA HIS A 62 3.78 -11.88 -8.28
C HIS A 62 4.74 -11.29 -9.33
N PRO A 63 4.54 -10.03 -9.77
CA PRO A 63 5.49 -9.36 -10.65
C PRO A 63 6.87 -9.26 -9.99
N PRO A 64 7.98 -9.60 -10.70
CA PRO A 64 9.27 -9.87 -10.05
C PRO A 64 10.12 -8.64 -9.70
N LEU A 65 9.90 -7.48 -10.35
CA LEU A 65 10.87 -6.36 -10.29
C LEU A 65 11.16 -5.89 -8.88
N PHE A 66 10.14 -5.71 -8.05
CA PHE A 66 10.33 -5.23 -6.69
C PHE A 66 11.12 -6.22 -5.83
N PHE A 67 10.83 -7.51 -5.96
CA PHE A 67 11.50 -8.56 -5.17
C PHE A 67 12.96 -8.74 -5.61
N VAL A 68 13.26 -8.61 -6.90
CA VAL A 68 14.63 -8.63 -7.43
C VAL A 68 15.44 -7.43 -6.91
N LEU A 69 14.86 -6.23 -6.94
CA LEU A 69 15.52 -5.04 -6.39
C LEU A 69 15.74 -5.18 -4.88
N THR A 70 14.77 -5.70 -4.14
CA THR A 70 14.89 -5.91 -2.69
C THR A 70 15.92 -6.98 -2.36
N HIS A 71 16.02 -8.05 -3.18
CA HIS A 71 17.02 -9.10 -3.02
C HIS A 71 18.47 -8.59 -3.05
N SER A 72 18.76 -7.45 -3.71
CA SER A 72 20.10 -6.87 -3.73
C SER A 72 20.64 -6.49 -2.34
N PHE A 73 19.76 -6.42 -1.32
CA PHE A 73 20.12 -6.20 0.08
C PHE A 73 20.22 -7.49 0.91
N TYR A 74 20.10 -8.65 0.28
CA TYR A 74 20.28 -9.95 0.96
C TYR A 74 21.77 -10.21 1.25
N PRO A 75 22.15 -10.80 2.42
CA PRO A 75 21.27 -11.28 3.48
C PRO A 75 20.70 -10.11 4.31
N PHE A 76 19.41 -10.21 4.66
CA PHE A 76 18.73 -9.19 5.45
C PHE A 76 19.17 -9.26 6.91
N THR A 77 20.19 -8.49 7.26
CA THR A 77 20.75 -8.45 8.62
C THR A 77 19.82 -7.76 9.62
N LYS A 78 19.04 -6.77 9.14
CA LYS A 78 17.99 -6.10 9.88
C LYS A 78 16.78 -5.99 8.94
N PRO A 79 15.89 -7.02 8.89
CA PRO A 79 14.80 -7.08 7.91
C PRO A 79 13.91 -5.84 7.89
N GLU A 80 13.60 -5.25 9.05
CA GLU A 80 12.79 -4.04 9.16
C GLU A 80 13.39 -2.84 8.43
N ARG A 81 14.72 -2.75 8.38
CA ARG A 81 15.47 -1.72 7.63
C ARG A 81 15.61 -2.12 6.17
N ASP A 82 16.14 -3.32 5.93
CA ASP A 82 16.66 -3.74 4.63
C ASP A 82 15.54 -3.84 3.58
N LEU A 83 14.34 -4.29 3.97
CA LEU A 83 13.17 -4.33 3.10
C LEU A 83 12.59 -2.95 2.76
N ARG A 84 12.86 -1.93 3.59
CA ARG A 84 12.29 -0.58 3.43
C ARG A 84 13.22 0.39 2.70
N ILE A 85 14.47 -0.02 2.37
CA ILE A 85 15.43 0.85 1.67
C ILE A 85 14.92 1.25 0.28
N ILE A 86 14.44 0.30 -0.53
CA ILE A 86 13.89 0.58 -1.87
C ILE A 86 12.69 1.53 -1.80
N PRO A 87 11.64 1.27 -1.00
CA PRO A 87 10.55 2.21 -0.82
C PRO A 87 10.98 3.60 -0.33
N LEU A 88 11.95 3.67 0.58
CA LEU A 88 12.49 4.92 1.10
C LEU A 88 13.13 5.76 -0.03
N ILE A 89 14.04 5.16 -0.80
CA ILE A 89 14.74 5.84 -1.91
C ILE A 89 13.73 6.38 -2.92
N PHE A 90 12.81 5.54 -3.41
CA PHE A 90 11.84 5.95 -4.43
C PHE A 90 10.76 6.90 -3.86
N GLY A 91 10.47 6.80 -2.57
CA GLY A 91 9.62 7.77 -1.89
C GLY A 91 10.23 9.18 -1.84
N ILE A 92 11.56 9.27 -1.62
CA ILE A 92 12.28 10.55 -1.64
C ILE A 92 12.40 11.08 -3.08
N LEU A 93 12.76 10.23 -4.05
CA LEU A 93 12.88 10.60 -5.46
C LEU A 93 11.54 10.99 -6.10
N SER A 94 10.43 10.56 -5.54
CA SER A 94 9.08 10.95 -5.98
C SER A 94 8.83 12.45 -5.80
N ILE A 95 9.49 13.12 -4.86
CA ILE A 95 9.33 14.55 -4.60
C ILE A 95 9.79 15.41 -5.79
N PRO A 96 11.06 15.34 -6.24
CA PRO A 96 11.50 16.08 -7.42
C PRO A 96 10.84 15.57 -8.70
N MET A 97 10.46 14.29 -8.78
CA MET A 97 9.76 13.74 -9.94
C MET A 97 8.37 14.37 -10.12
N LEU A 98 7.63 14.58 -9.02
CA LEU A 98 6.34 15.28 -9.08
C LEU A 98 6.50 16.75 -9.50
N TYR A 99 7.56 17.44 -9.04
CA TYR A 99 7.87 18.78 -9.52
C TYR A 99 8.06 18.80 -11.04
N LEU A 100 8.85 17.88 -11.57
CA LEU A 100 9.12 17.79 -13.01
C LEU A 100 7.85 17.49 -13.81
N LEU A 101 7.02 16.56 -13.32
CA LEU A 101 5.77 16.17 -13.98
C LEU A 101 4.73 17.30 -13.93
N SER A 102 4.42 17.84 -12.75
CA SER A 102 3.39 18.86 -12.59
C SER A 102 3.70 20.14 -13.36
N ARG A 103 4.98 20.49 -13.47
CA ARG A 103 5.44 21.62 -14.29
C ARG A 103 5.11 21.46 -15.78
N ARG A 104 4.91 20.23 -16.29
CA ARG A 104 4.48 19.97 -17.67
C ARG A 104 3.04 20.40 -17.93
N PHE A 105 2.22 20.45 -16.90
CA PHE A 105 0.83 20.90 -16.99
C PHE A 105 0.70 22.42 -16.72
N SER A 106 1.38 22.92 -15.68
CA SER A 106 1.46 24.35 -15.36
C SER A 106 2.66 24.63 -14.45
N GLN A 107 3.37 25.76 -14.70
CA GLN A 107 4.44 26.19 -13.80
C GLN A 107 3.91 26.60 -12.42
N ASN A 108 2.69 27.16 -12.37
CA ASN A 108 2.07 27.70 -11.16
C ASN A 108 1.74 26.63 -10.12
N ILE A 109 1.55 25.35 -10.53
CA ILE A 109 1.17 24.27 -9.64
C ILE A 109 2.36 23.41 -9.19
N ALA A 110 3.52 23.55 -9.84
CA ALA A 110 4.66 22.66 -9.60
C ALA A 110 5.13 22.67 -8.14
N ILE A 111 5.34 23.85 -7.58
CA ILE A 111 5.77 24.01 -6.18
C ILE A 111 4.67 23.57 -5.19
N PRO A 112 3.39 23.99 -5.31
CA PRO A 112 2.30 23.49 -4.47
C PRO A 112 2.18 21.96 -4.44
N CYS A 113 2.22 21.29 -5.59
CA CYS A 113 2.21 19.82 -5.65
C CYS A 113 3.39 19.20 -4.91
N THR A 114 4.60 19.74 -5.12
CA THR A 114 5.84 19.23 -4.51
C THR A 114 5.81 19.36 -2.99
N ILE A 115 5.43 20.53 -2.48
CA ILE A 115 5.30 20.76 -1.04
C ILE A 115 4.24 19.82 -0.44
N SER A 116 3.07 19.68 -1.08
CA SER A 116 2.01 18.80 -0.60
C SER A 116 2.47 17.34 -0.48
N LEU A 117 3.20 16.81 -1.49
CA LEU A 117 3.74 15.45 -1.43
C LEU A 117 4.81 15.29 -0.34
N THR A 118 5.62 16.33 -0.11
CA THR A 118 6.68 16.31 0.91
C THR A 118 6.13 15.98 2.29
N PHE A 119 5.00 16.62 2.68
CA PHE A 119 4.38 16.49 4.00
C PHE A 119 3.23 15.48 4.06
N MET A 120 2.92 14.79 2.98
CA MET A 120 1.81 13.84 2.93
C MET A 120 2.10 12.60 3.77
N THR A 121 1.39 12.43 4.87
CA THR A 121 1.57 11.32 5.82
C THR A 121 1.34 9.96 5.17
N PHE A 122 0.34 9.81 4.31
CA PHE A 122 0.10 8.57 3.58
C PHE A 122 1.28 8.17 2.69
N HIS A 123 1.90 9.12 2.00
CA HIS A 123 3.08 8.83 1.18
C HIS A 123 4.33 8.56 2.03
N ILE A 124 4.46 9.21 3.21
CA ILE A 124 5.52 8.90 4.19
C ILE A 124 5.34 7.45 4.68
N TYR A 125 4.11 7.06 5.05
CA TYR A 125 3.76 5.69 5.43
C TYR A 125 4.15 4.68 4.33
N LEU A 126 3.82 4.95 3.06
CA LEU A 126 4.17 4.06 1.94
C LEU A 126 5.68 4.00 1.68
N SER A 127 6.40 5.09 1.93
CA SER A 127 7.87 5.16 1.79
C SER A 127 8.59 4.39 2.89
N GLN A 128 7.92 4.14 4.02
CA GLN A 128 8.41 3.33 5.14
C GLN A 128 7.80 1.92 5.16
N ASN A 129 7.24 1.46 4.05
CA ASN A 129 6.61 0.17 3.92
C ASN A 129 7.41 -0.70 2.94
N GLY A 130 7.87 -1.88 3.37
CA GLY A 130 8.60 -2.85 2.56
C GLY A 130 7.74 -3.47 1.44
N ARG A 131 7.00 -2.61 0.71
CA ARG A 131 6.11 -2.94 -0.41
C ARG A 131 6.38 -2.02 -1.60
N PRO A 132 5.99 -2.38 -2.81
CA PRO A 132 6.37 -1.67 -4.04
C PRO A 132 5.73 -0.29 -4.24
N TYR A 133 4.87 0.21 -3.34
CA TYR A 133 3.98 1.35 -3.60
C TYR A 133 4.72 2.65 -3.98
N SER A 134 5.79 3.01 -3.26
CA SER A 134 6.58 4.20 -3.60
C SER A 134 7.35 4.03 -4.91
N LEU A 135 7.85 2.83 -5.19
CA LEU A 135 8.47 2.49 -6.48
C LEU A 135 7.45 2.61 -7.62
N ILE A 136 6.25 2.05 -7.45
CA ILE A 136 5.13 2.14 -8.41
C ILE A 136 4.81 3.61 -8.73
N MET A 137 4.66 4.45 -7.71
CA MET A 137 4.35 5.87 -7.91
C MET A 137 5.47 6.61 -8.64
N PHE A 138 6.74 6.37 -8.27
CA PHE A 138 7.89 6.99 -8.95
C PHE A 138 7.97 6.57 -10.41
N ILE A 139 7.91 5.26 -10.71
CA ILE A 139 7.97 4.72 -12.08
C ILE A 139 6.80 5.27 -12.91
N GLY A 140 5.58 5.31 -12.32
CA GLY A 140 4.40 5.86 -12.98
C GLY A 140 4.56 7.32 -13.36
N MET A 141 5.07 8.16 -12.43
CA MET A 141 5.37 9.56 -12.71
C MET A 141 6.47 9.74 -13.76
N ALA A 142 7.53 8.93 -13.71
CA ALA A 142 8.61 8.99 -14.69
C ALA A 142 8.12 8.60 -16.10
N GLY A 143 7.36 7.52 -16.21
CA GLY A 143 6.74 7.12 -17.47
C GLY A 143 5.81 8.20 -18.03
N LEU A 144 4.93 8.73 -17.18
CA LEU A 144 4.01 9.79 -17.55
C LEU A 144 4.74 11.09 -17.95
N TYR A 145 5.84 11.45 -17.27
CA TYR A 145 6.65 12.61 -17.62
C TYR A 145 7.21 12.52 -19.04
N PHE A 146 7.81 11.40 -19.40
CA PHE A 146 8.35 11.21 -20.75
C PHE A 146 7.25 11.09 -21.80
N PHE A 147 6.13 10.46 -21.46
CA PHE A 147 4.97 10.39 -22.34
C PHE A 147 4.40 11.79 -22.63
N VAL A 148 4.17 12.60 -21.59
CA VAL A 148 3.74 13.99 -21.74
C VAL A 148 4.76 14.82 -22.54
N ARG A 149 6.07 14.61 -22.34
CA ARG A 149 7.10 15.24 -23.17
C ARG A 149 6.99 14.87 -24.63
N HIS A 150 6.70 13.60 -24.94
CA HIS A 150 6.42 13.21 -26.34
C HIS A 150 5.22 13.96 -26.88
N LEU A 151 4.11 14.00 -26.16
CA LEU A 151 2.90 14.71 -26.58
C LEU A 151 3.15 16.22 -26.82
N GLN A 152 4.06 16.83 -26.07
CA GLN A 152 4.45 18.24 -26.23
C GLN A 152 5.41 18.49 -27.39
N THR A 153 6.31 17.56 -27.72
CA THR A 153 7.42 17.79 -28.64
C THR A 153 7.34 16.97 -29.92
N LEU A 154 6.51 15.93 -29.94
CA LEU A 154 6.41 14.87 -30.98
C LEU A 154 7.74 14.13 -31.25
N ARG A 155 8.73 14.26 -30.36
CA ARG A 155 10.01 13.54 -30.50
C ARG A 155 9.83 12.09 -30.05
N ILE A 156 10.01 11.16 -30.98
CA ILE A 156 9.86 9.72 -30.71
C ILE A 156 10.84 9.21 -29.64
N LEU A 157 11.99 9.87 -29.52
CA LEU A 157 13.01 9.54 -28.53
C LEU A 157 12.49 9.59 -27.07
N HIS A 158 11.43 10.37 -26.79
CA HIS A 158 10.79 10.39 -25.47
C HIS A 158 9.89 9.15 -25.22
N LEU A 159 9.45 8.45 -26.28
CA LEU A 159 8.64 7.24 -26.11
C LEU A 159 9.46 6.05 -25.58
N ILE A 160 10.77 6.00 -25.85
CA ILE A 160 11.65 4.93 -25.38
C ILE A 160 11.65 4.84 -23.84
N PRO A 161 12.05 5.91 -23.10
CA PRO A 161 11.99 5.85 -21.64
C PRO A 161 10.54 5.75 -21.12
N ALA A 162 9.55 6.33 -21.80
CA ALA A 162 8.15 6.19 -21.39
C ALA A 162 7.71 4.72 -21.45
N ALA A 163 8.00 4.01 -22.55
CA ALA A 163 7.67 2.60 -22.72
C ALA A 163 8.43 1.71 -21.71
N PHE A 164 9.72 2.00 -21.47
CA PHE A 164 10.50 1.31 -20.45
C PHE A 164 9.89 1.43 -19.06
N PHE A 165 9.53 2.64 -18.62
CA PHE A 165 8.90 2.85 -17.32
C PHE A 165 7.51 2.22 -17.24
N PHE A 166 6.70 2.27 -18.30
CA PHE A 166 5.39 1.61 -18.31
C PHE A 166 5.49 0.08 -18.28
N ALA A 167 6.44 -0.51 -18.99
CA ALA A 167 6.74 -1.92 -18.86
C ALA A 167 7.25 -2.26 -17.44
N SER A 168 8.11 -1.43 -16.84
CA SER A 168 8.58 -1.60 -15.47
C SER A 168 7.43 -1.56 -14.45
N LEU A 169 6.38 -0.76 -14.69
CA LEU A 169 5.16 -0.79 -13.87
C LEU A 169 4.49 -2.18 -13.90
N PHE A 170 4.35 -2.77 -15.08
CA PHE A 170 3.78 -4.11 -15.22
C PHE A 170 4.60 -5.16 -14.46
N TYR A 171 5.95 -5.08 -14.55
CA TYR A 171 6.85 -5.93 -13.78
C TYR A 171 6.88 -5.64 -12.28
N THR A 172 6.26 -4.55 -11.82
CA THR A 172 6.21 -4.18 -10.40
C THR A 172 4.87 -4.53 -9.75
N SER A 173 3.75 -4.32 -10.46
CA SER A 173 2.42 -4.59 -9.93
C SER A 173 1.37 -4.68 -11.04
N TYR A 174 0.53 -5.71 -10.99
CA TYR A 174 -0.60 -5.86 -11.93
C TYR A 174 -1.68 -4.79 -11.75
N SER A 175 -1.83 -4.21 -10.56
CA SER A 175 -2.74 -3.08 -10.35
C SER A 175 -2.37 -1.86 -11.19
N SER A 176 -1.11 -1.76 -11.64
CA SER A 176 -0.63 -0.69 -12.51
C SER A 176 -1.12 -0.78 -13.96
N ILE A 177 -1.67 -1.92 -14.38
CA ILE A 177 -2.24 -2.09 -15.74
C ILE A 177 -3.30 -1.03 -16.00
N GLN A 178 -4.16 -0.74 -15.02
CA GLN A 178 -5.16 0.31 -15.13
C GLN A 178 -4.53 1.67 -15.43
N PHE A 179 -3.41 2.00 -14.77
CA PHE A 179 -2.69 3.25 -15.01
C PHE A 179 -2.07 3.28 -16.41
N ILE A 180 -1.46 2.17 -16.86
CA ILE A 180 -0.88 2.06 -18.20
C ILE A 180 -1.95 2.29 -19.28
N VAL A 181 -3.13 1.67 -19.12
CA VAL A 181 -4.23 1.80 -20.07
C VAL A 181 -4.86 3.19 -20.03
N LEU A 182 -5.22 3.69 -18.85
CA LEU A 182 -5.95 4.95 -18.73
C LEU A 182 -5.10 6.17 -19.02
N SER A 183 -3.77 6.12 -18.78
CA SER A 183 -2.87 7.20 -19.21
C SER A 183 -2.84 7.39 -20.73
N GLN A 184 -3.21 6.36 -21.52
CA GLN A 184 -3.33 6.48 -22.99
C GLN A 184 -4.42 7.47 -23.42
N ILE A 185 -5.37 7.82 -22.56
CA ILE A 185 -6.37 8.86 -22.86
C ILE A 185 -5.70 10.22 -23.11
N LEU A 186 -4.47 10.41 -22.61
CA LEU A 186 -3.69 11.63 -22.87
C LEU A 186 -3.29 11.82 -24.36
N TRP A 187 -3.38 10.78 -25.22
CA TRP A 187 -3.26 10.97 -26.67
C TRP A 187 -4.29 11.99 -27.21
N PHE A 188 -5.42 12.13 -26.54
CA PHE A 188 -6.48 13.08 -26.90
C PHE A 188 -6.35 14.43 -26.18
N TYR A 189 -5.32 14.61 -25.34
CA TYR A 189 -5.09 15.84 -24.58
C TYR A 189 -4.20 16.78 -25.39
N PRO A 190 -4.68 17.98 -25.82
CA PRO A 190 -3.88 18.92 -26.58
C PRO A 190 -2.89 19.66 -25.65
N LEU A 191 -1.69 19.15 -25.58
CA LEU A 191 -0.57 19.73 -24.82
C LEU A 191 0.27 20.71 -25.68
N ARG A 192 -0.15 20.96 -26.92
CA ARG A 192 0.58 21.83 -27.87
C ARG A 192 -0.27 23.02 -28.29
N GLU A 193 0.40 24.14 -28.48
CA GLU A 193 -0.21 25.38 -29.00
C GLU A 193 -0.46 25.32 -30.52
N ASP A 194 0.38 24.56 -31.27
CA ASP A 194 0.35 24.48 -32.74
C ASP A 194 -0.68 23.51 -33.33
N ASN A 195 -1.61 22.98 -32.52
CA ASN A 195 -2.69 22.05 -32.90
C ASN A 195 -2.23 20.77 -33.68
N ARG A 196 -0.94 20.50 -33.82
CA ARG A 196 -0.47 19.25 -34.43
C ARG A 196 -0.84 18.08 -33.55
N LYS A 197 -1.57 17.13 -34.11
CA LYS A 197 -1.94 15.90 -33.39
C LYS A 197 -0.78 14.90 -33.40
N PRO A 198 -0.59 14.12 -32.33
CA PRO A 198 0.31 12.98 -32.38
C PRO A 198 -0.10 12.06 -33.51
N VAL A 199 0.89 11.58 -34.29
CA VAL A 199 0.62 10.68 -35.39
C VAL A 199 0.21 9.31 -34.84
N PHE A 200 -0.80 8.68 -35.44
CA PHE A 200 -1.27 7.35 -35.04
C PHE A 200 -0.15 6.31 -34.97
N SER A 201 0.87 6.43 -35.88
CA SER A 201 2.07 5.60 -35.83
C SER A 201 2.84 5.71 -34.50
N SER A 202 2.90 6.89 -33.88
CA SER A 202 3.53 7.06 -32.55
C SER A 202 2.81 6.26 -31.46
N CYS A 203 1.47 6.19 -31.54
CA CYS A 203 0.66 5.38 -30.61
C CYS A 203 0.94 3.88 -30.83
N LEU A 204 1.00 3.41 -32.08
CA LEU A 204 1.31 2.02 -32.38
C LEU A 204 2.73 1.64 -31.96
N ILE A 205 3.74 2.49 -32.26
CA ILE A 205 5.12 2.27 -31.84
C ILE A 205 5.21 2.18 -30.32
N PHE A 206 4.59 3.12 -29.60
CA PHE A 206 4.62 3.17 -28.14
C PHE A 206 4.02 1.91 -27.49
N ASN A 207 2.82 1.53 -27.92
CA ASN A 207 2.16 0.33 -27.39
C ASN A 207 2.89 -0.95 -27.84
N GLY A 208 3.42 -0.99 -29.05
CA GLY A 208 4.28 -2.08 -29.51
C GLY A 208 5.52 -2.26 -28.64
N MET A 209 6.21 -1.15 -28.30
CA MET A 209 7.37 -1.19 -27.40
C MET A 209 7.00 -1.72 -26.01
N ILE A 210 5.90 -1.23 -25.42
CA ILE A 210 5.41 -1.73 -24.11
C ILE A 210 5.13 -3.23 -24.21
N PHE A 211 4.40 -3.68 -25.24
CA PHE A 211 4.05 -5.08 -25.44
C PHE A 211 5.30 -5.96 -25.55
N PHE A 212 6.26 -5.59 -26.41
CA PHE A 212 7.50 -6.39 -26.57
C PHE A 212 8.34 -6.42 -25.29
N LEU A 213 8.41 -5.32 -24.53
CA LEU A 213 9.10 -5.30 -23.25
C LEU A 213 8.39 -6.16 -22.20
N CYS A 214 7.05 -6.23 -22.21
CA CYS A 214 6.28 -7.07 -21.29
C CYS A 214 6.20 -8.54 -21.73
N LEU A 215 6.49 -8.85 -23.01
CA LEU A 215 6.28 -10.16 -23.62
C LEU A 215 6.94 -11.32 -22.85
N PRO A 216 8.22 -11.21 -22.38
CA PRO A 216 8.85 -12.31 -21.63
C PRO A 216 8.03 -12.72 -20.38
N TRP A 217 7.50 -11.75 -19.64
CA TRP A 217 6.70 -12.03 -18.46
C TRP A 217 5.29 -12.50 -18.81
N LEU A 218 4.69 -11.95 -19.87
CA LEU A 218 3.39 -12.41 -20.38
C LEU A 218 3.45 -13.88 -20.83
N LEU A 219 4.52 -14.28 -21.51
CA LEU A 219 4.73 -15.67 -21.90
C LEU A 219 4.91 -16.56 -20.66
N PHE A 220 5.70 -16.11 -19.67
CA PHE A 220 5.86 -16.86 -18.43
C PHE A 220 4.52 -17.05 -17.71
N LEU A 221 3.70 -16.01 -17.61
CA LEU A 221 2.35 -16.09 -17.04
C LEU A 221 1.47 -17.05 -17.83
N GLY A 222 1.40 -16.89 -19.16
CA GLY A 222 0.56 -17.73 -20.02
C GLY A 222 0.90 -19.22 -19.96
N LEU A 223 2.19 -19.55 -19.75
CA LEU A 223 2.66 -20.94 -19.66
C LEU A 223 2.52 -21.56 -18.26
N ASN A 224 2.50 -20.75 -17.20
CA ASN A 224 2.59 -21.27 -15.83
C ASN A 224 1.39 -20.92 -14.96
N TYR A 225 0.51 -19.97 -15.35
CA TYR A 225 -0.66 -19.62 -14.57
C TYR A 225 -1.84 -20.53 -14.89
N HIS A 226 -2.30 -21.30 -13.93
CA HIS A 226 -3.39 -22.26 -14.11
C HIS A 226 -4.72 -21.84 -13.47
N GLY A 227 -4.87 -20.57 -13.13
CA GLY A 227 -6.17 -19.97 -12.82
C GLY A 227 -6.97 -20.62 -11.67
N GLN A 228 -6.32 -21.30 -10.74
CA GLN A 228 -7.05 -21.82 -9.58
C GLN A 228 -7.46 -20.65 -8.68
N PRO A 229 -8.77 -20.48 -8.40
CA PRO A 229 -9.16 -19.49 -7.42
C PRO A 229 -8.54 -19.88 -6.09
N ILE A 230 -7.73 -19.00 -5.53
CA ILE A 230 -7.37 -19.10 -4.11
C ILE A 230 -8.69 -18.99 -3.38
N ILE A 231 -9.16 -20.07 -2.81
CA ILE A 231 -10.27 -20.04 -1.86
C ILE A 231 -9.68 -19.40 -0.60
N ASP A 232 -9.62 -18.07 -0.62
CA ASP A 232 -9.29 -17.31 0.57
C ASP A 232 -10.49 -17.41 1.51
N PRO A 233 -10.35 -18.01 2.70
CA PRO A 233 -11.42 -18.05 3.68
C PRO A 233 -11.86 -16.65 4.15
N ILE A 234 -11.05 -15.60 3.87
CA ILE A 234 -11.39 -14.20 4.08
C ILE A 234 -12.25 -13.64 2.93
N ALA A 235 -12.35 -14.34 1.81
CA ALA A 235 -13.06 -13.93 0.60
C ALA A 235 -14.60 -13.85 0.75
N SER A 236 -15.16 -14.10 1.91
CA SER A 236 -16.61 -13.96 2.17
C SER A 236 -17.05 -12.55 2.58
N GLN A 237 -16.11 -11.59 2.67
CA GLN A 237 -16.46 -10.21 3.07
C GLN A 237 -17.06 -9.44 1.90
N ASP A 238 -18.22 -8.85 2.11
CA ASP A 238 -18.84 -7.98 1.11
C ASP A 238 -17.90 -6.82 0.76
N LEU A 239 -17.81 -6.52 -0.54
CA LEU A 239 -16.99 -5.41 -1.07
C LEU A 239 -17.41 -4.04 -0.48
N GLY A 240 -18.60 -3.95 0.07
CA GLY A 240 -19.20 -2.71 0.55
C GLY A 240 -19.64 -1.77 -0.58
N PRO A 241 -20.26 -0.64 -0.25
CA PRO A 241 -20.72 0.34 -1.24
C PRO A 241 -19.52 1.14 -1.82
N LEU A 242 -19.63 1.52 -3.10
CA LEU A 242 -18.63 2.34 -3.78
C LEU A 242 -18.31 3.64 -3.02
N SER A 243 -19.32 4.24 -2.38
CA SER A 243 -19.15 5.46 -1.59
C SER A 243 -18.17 5.29 -0.41
N ALA A 244 -18.21 4.14 0.28
CA ALA A 244 -17.28 3.84 1.37
C ALA A 244 -15.84 3.68 0.84
N ILE A 245 -15.67 3.05 -0.33
CA ILE A 245 -14.35 2.90 -0.97
C ILE A 245 -13.79 4.27 -1.38
N VAL A 246 -14.60 5.11 -2.05
CA VAL A 246 -14.20 6.47 -2.43
C VAL A 246 -13.85 7.31 -1.20
N TYR A 247 -14.67 7.22 -0.15
CA TYR A 247 -14.39 7.87 1.12
C TYR A 247 -13.04 7.42 1.71
N GLY A 248 -12.78 6.12 1.76
CA GLY A 248 -11.53 5.57 2.28
C GLY A 248 -10.30 6.07 1.51
N ILE A 249 -10.36 6.06 0.17
CA ILE A 249 -9.28 6.56 -0.70
C ILE A 249 -9.03 8.04 -0.44
N LEU A 250 -10.07 8.85 -0.47
CA LEU A 250 -9.94 10.30 -0.27
C LEU A 250 -9.49 10.66 1.16
N ASN A 251 -9.97 9.92 2.16
CA ASN A 251 -9.58 10.11 3.55
C ASN A 251 -8.10 9.78 3.82
N ASP A 252 -7.52 8.82 3.10
CA ASP A 252 -6.10 8.54 3.16
C ASP A 252 -5.26 9.62 2.46
N TRP A 253 -5.76 10.15 1.34
CA TRP A 253 -5.08 11.17 0.55
C TRP A 253 -5.23 12.58 1.13
N VAL A 254 -6.38 12.88 1.74
CA VAL A 254 -6.71 14.15 2.37
C VAL A 254 -7.29 13.88 3.76
N PRO A 255 -6.46 13.70 4.78
CA PRO A 255 -6.83 13.05 6.04
C PRO A 255 -7.74 13.87 6.97
N HIS A 256 -8.31 14.97 6.53
CA HIS A 256 -9.18 15.82 7.33
C HIS A 256 -10.50 16.09 6.61
N LEU A 257 -11.63 15.72 7.22
CA LEU A 257 -12.95 15.72 6.56
C LEU A 257 -13.32 17.05 5.88
N PRO A 258 -13.22 18.23 6.51
CA PRO A 258 -13.50 19.50 5.83
C PRO A 258 -12.63 19.73 4.60
N LEU A 259 -11.33 19.45 4.69
CA LEU A 259 -10.40 19.61 3.56
C LEU A 259 -10.68 18.59 2.46
N MET A 260 -11.07 17.37 2.80
CA MET A 260 -11.50 16.33 1.86
C MET A 260 -12.77 16.78 1.10
N ILE A 261 -13.76 17.36 1.79
CA ILE A 261 -14.98 17.91 1.17
C ILE A 261 -14.61 19.06 0.21
N ILE A 262 -13.78 20.00 0.65
CA ILE A 262 -13.30 21.10 -0.20
C ILE A 262 -12.57 20.56 -1.44
N SER A 263 -11.67 19.58 -1.25
CA SER A 263 -10.95 18.94 -2.36
C SER A 263 -11.91 18.27 -3.35
N SER A 264 -12.92 17.57 -2.86
CA SER A 264 -13.95 16.91 -3.70
C SER A 264 -14.75 17.94 -4.49
N ILE A 265 -15.16 19.04 -3.87
CA ILE A 265 -15.85 20.15 -4.54
C ILE A 265 -14.96 20.74 -5.63
N LEU A 266 -13.68 20.99 -5.33
CA LEU A 266 -12.71 21.53 -6.31
C LEU A 266 -12.56 20.61 -7.52
N LEU A 267 -12.52 19.29 -7.32
CA LEU A 267 -12.48 18.32 -8.41
C LEU A 267 -13.75 18.35 -9.28
N ILE A 268 -14.93 18.40 -8.65
CA ILE A 268 -16.23 18.45 -9.35
C ILE A 268 -16.36 19.73 -10.17
N VAL A 269 -15.94 20.86 -9.60
CA VAL A 269 -16.07 22.16 -10.29
C VAL A 269 -14.95 22.44 -11.30
N PHE A 270 -13.87 21.66 -11.30
CA PHE A 270 -12.70 21.86 -12.17
C PHE A 270 -13.05 22.07 -13.65
N PRO A 271 -13.94 21.27 -14.29
CA PRO A 271 -14.29 21.48 -15.69
C PRO A 271 -14.95 22.84 -15.97
N PHE A 272 -15.65 23.41 -14.98
CA PHE A 272 -16.35 24.69 -15.13
C PHE A 272 -15.42 25.90 -15.02
N PHE A 273 -14.30 25.74 -14.32
CA PHE A 273 -13.28 26.78 -14.15
C PHE A 273 -12.09 26.63 -15.11
N SER A 274 -11.94 25.46 -15.72
CA SER A 274 -10.89 25.21 -16.71
C SER A 274 -11.13 26.01 -17.99
N LYS A 275 -10.05 26.57 -18.56
CA LYS A 275 -10.08 27.21 -19.89
C LYS A 275 -10.52 26.25 -20.99
N ASN A 276 -10.21 24.97 -20.84
CA ASN A 276 -10.60 23.91 -21.77
C ASN A 276 -11.30 22.77 -21.02
N ARG A 277 -12.63 22.73 -21.11
CA ARG A 277 -13.48 21.72 -20.44
C ARG A 277 -13.13 20.30 -20.84
N ARG A 278 -12.83 20.06 -22.13
CA ARG A 278 -12.46 18.73 -22.64
C ARG A 278 -11.22 18.21 -21.92
N ASN A 279 -10.20 19.04 -21.75
CA ASN A 279 -8.97 18.67 -21.07
C ASN A 279 -9.19 18.35 -19.59
N ALA A 280 -10.06 19.12 -18.95
CA ALA A 280 -10.43 18.87 -17.56
C ALA A 280 -11.12 17.51 -17.40
N PHE A 281 -12.06 17.17 -18.29
CA PHE A 281 -12.74 15.84 -18.28
C PHE A 281 -11.76 14.70 -18.56
N ILE A 282 -10.78 14.88 -19.46
CA ILE A 282 -9.74 13.88 -19.73
C ILE A 282 -8.93 13.59 -18.44
N LEU A 283 -8.45 14.62 -17.76
CA LEU A 283 -7.67 14.47 -16.53
C LEU A 283 -8.50 13.86 -15.39
N LEU A 284 -9.76 14.30 -15.22
CA LEU A 284 -10.67 13.70 -14.25
C LEU A 284 -10.97 12.23 -14.57
N GLY A 285 -11.15 11.91 -15.85
CA GLY A 285 -11.38 10.53 -16.29
C GLY A 285 -10.24 9.60 -15.89
N ILE A 286 -8.98 10.02 -16.07
CA ILE A 286 -7.81 9.21 -15.68
C ILE A 286 -7.85 8.89 -14.18
N PHE A 287 -8.36 9.79 -13.36
CA PHE A 287 -8.42 9.61 -11.90
C PHE A 287 -9.67 8.86 -11.43
N VAL A 288 -10.85 9.14 -12.00
CA VAL A 288 -12.15 8.60 -11.52
C VAL A 288 -12.43 7.20 -12.08
N LEU A 289 -12.12 6.98 -13.37
CA LEU A 289 -12.42 5.70 -14.06
C LEU A 289 -11.77 4.47 -13.40
N PRO A 290 -10.50 4.53 -12.88
CA PRO A 290 -9.91 3.35 -12.26
C PRO A 290 -10.65 2.89 -11.00
N ILE A 291 -11.16 3.82 -10.20
CA ILE A 291 -11.88 3.50 -8.95
C ILE A 291 -13.19 2.79 -9.29
N GLY A 292 -14.00 3.40 -10.17
CA GLY A 292 -15.25 2.82 -10.63
C GLY A 292 -15.05 1.52 -11.43
N GLY A 293 -14.02 1.47 -12.28
CA GLY A 293 -13.71 0.30 -13.10
C GLY A 293 -13.28 -0.90 -12.26
N LEU A 294 -12.41 -0.71 -11.26
CA LEU A 294 -12.03 -1.81 -10.37
C LEU A 294 -13.22 -2.29 -9.52
N TYR A 295 -14.02 -1.36 -9.02
CA TYR A 295 -15.23 -1.72 -8.27
C TYR A 295 -16.19 -2.56 -9.10
N LEU A 296 -16.46 -2.13 -10.33
CA LEU A 296 -17.34 -2.85 -11.26
C LEU A 296 -16.77 -4.22 -11.62
N TYR A 297 -15.48 -4.31 -11.90
CA TYR A 297 -14.76 -5.56 -12.16
C TYR A 297 -14.94 -6.55 -10.99
N CYS A 298 -14.69 -6.11 -9.76
CA CYS A 298 -14.85 -6.97 -8.58
C CYS A 298 -16.30 -7.41 -8.39
N LYS A 299 -17.28 -6.52 -8.60
CA LYS A 299 -18.73 -6.85 -8.50
C LYS A 299 -19.17 -7.85 -9.57
N LEU A 300 -18.75 -7.67 -10.83
CA LEU A 300 -19.17 -8.52 -11.94
C LEU A 300 -18.55 -9.92 -11.88
N LEU A 301 -17.32 -10.03 -11.43
CA LEU A 301 -16.61 -11.31 -11.37
C LEU A 301 -16.70 -11.99 -10.00
N GLY A 302 -17.43 -11.42 -9.04
CA GLY A 302 -17.53 -11.96 -7.69
C GLY A 302 -16.21 -12.00 -6.94
N VAL A 303 -15.25 -11.12 -7.31
CA VAL A 303 -13.94 -11.03 -6.64
C VAL A 303 -14.09 -10.24 -5.36
N THR A 304 -13.96 -10.93 -4.24
CA THR A 304 -14.03 -10.34 -2.90
C THR A 304 -12.63 -9.91 -2.46
N GLN A 305 -12.17 -8.78 -2.95
CA GLN A 305 -10.88 -8.20 -2.56
C GLN A 305 -11.10 -6.82 -1.97
N PHE A 306 -10.43 -6.52 -0.85
CA PHE A 306 -10.44 -5.17 -0.30
C PHE A 306 -9.86 -4.17 -1.28
N ILE A 307 -10.65 -3.18 -1.70
CA ILE A 307 -10.20 -2.07 -2.51
C ILE A 307 -9.67 -0.97 -1.57
N THR A 308 -8.38 -0.73 -1.58
CA THR A 308 -7.71 0.25 -0.72
C THR A 308 -7.01 1.33 -1.54
N SER A 309 -6.73 2.49 -0.92
CA SER A 309 -6.04 3.64 -1.51
C SER A 309 -4.66 3.31 -2.12
N ARG A 310 -3.98 2.30 -1.59
CA ARG A 310 -2.66 1.86 -2.08
C ARG A 310 -2.69 1.28 -3.50
N TYR A 311 -3.82 0.75 -3.96
CA TYR A 311 -3.96 0.26 -5.34
C TYR A 311 -4.06 1.40 -6.36
N PHE A 312 -4.37 2.62 -5.92
CA PHE A 312 -4.52 3.81 -6.75
C PHE A 312 -3.37 4.80 -6.60
N ILE A 313 -2.25 4.38 -6.00
CA ILE A 313 -1.13 5.29 -5.71
C ILE A 313 -0.53 5.93 -6.98
N ASN A 314 -0.59 5.26 -8.13
CA ASN A 314 -0.19 5.82 -9.42
C ASN A 314 -1.02 7.03 -9.85
N PHE A 315 -2.29 7.09 -9.40
CA PHE A 315 -3.22 8.15 -9.75
C PHE A 315 -3.16 9.34 -8.80
N PHE A 316 -2.52 9.17 -7.64
CA PHE A 316 -2.38 10.23 -6.65
C PHE A 316 -1.63 11.48 -7.18
N PRO A 317 -0.53 11.37 -7.95
CA PRO A 317 0.10 12.55 -8.58
C PRO A 317 -0.85 13.31 -9.50
N ILE A 318 -1.71 12.60 -10.26
CA ILE A 318 -2.71 13.22 -11.13
C ILE A 318 -3.79 13.91 -10.30
N PHE A 319 -4.22 13.29 -9.20
CA PHE A 319 -5.13 13.92 -8.25
C PHE A 319 -4.59 15.27 -7.76
N LEU A 320 -3.33 15.35 -7.32
CA LEU A 320 -2.71 16.60 -6.89
C LEU A 320 -2.63 17.63 -8.03
N ILE A 321 -2.24 17.19 -9.23
CA ILE A 321 -2.15 18.06 -10.40
C ILE A 321 -3.53 18.67 -10.71
N VAL A 322 -4.58 17.85 -10.77
CA VAL A 322 -5.96 18.31 -11.06
C VAL A 322 -6.45 19.24 -9.97
N LEU A 323 -6.20 18.91 -8.70
CA LEU A 323 -6.60 19.73 -7.56
C LEU A 323 -5.99 21.13 -7.64
N PHE A 324 -4.68 21.23 -7.87
CA PHE A 324 -4.02 22.52 -7.97
C PHE A 324 -4.31 23.26 -9.29
N LEU A 325 -4.60 22.56 -10.39
CA LEU A 325 -5.11 23.20 -11.62
C LEU A 325 -6.51 23.79 -11.38
N SER A 326 -7.36 23.15 -10.59
CA SER A 326 -8.67 23.68 -10.22
C SER A 326 -8.53 25.00 -9.45
N VAL A 327 -7.68 25.03 -8.43
CA VAL A 327 -7.41 26.24 -7.64
C VAL A 327 -6.81 27.34 -8.53
N ASP A 328 -5.86 27.00 -9.41
CA ASP A 328 -5.25 27.94 -10.35
C ASP A 328 -6.28 28.54 -11.34
N GLY A 329 -7.21 27.71 -11.81
CA GLY A 329 -8.29 28.15 -12.71
C GLY A 329 -9.26 29.14 -12.05
N ILE A 330 -9.50 29.01 -10.74
CA ILE A 330 -10.31 29.96 -9.96
C ILE A 330 -9.56 31.30 -9.81
N GLU A 331 -8.27 31.26 -9.49
CA GLU A 331 -7.43 32.44 -9.27
C GLU A 331 -7.23 33.29 -10.54
N LEU A 332 -7.20 32.67 -11.73
CA LEU A 332 -6.91 33.36 -13.00
C LEU A 332 -8.12 34.07 -13.62
N ARG A 333 -9.32 34.05 -13.01
CA ARG A 333 -10.49 34.78 -13.50
C ARG A 333 -10.36 36.26 -13.16
N PRO A 334 -10.23 37.15 -14.17
CA PRO A 334 -10.05 38.60 -13.95
C PRO A 334 -11.35 39.22 -13.37
N GLY A 335 -11.22 40.00 -12.33
CA GLY A 335 -12.20 41.01 -11.96
C GLY A 335 -12.82 40.99 -10.58
N LYS A 336 -12.72 39.92 -9.77
CA LYS A 336 -13.38 39.91 -8.45
C LYS A 336 -12.51 39.58 -7.23
N PHE A 337 -11.28 39.11 -7.39
CA PHE A 337 -10.52 38.64 -6.23
C PHE A 337 -9.01 38.88 -6.33
N ARG A 338 -8.53 40.08 -6.06
CA ARG A 338 -7.09 40.31 -5.74
C ARG A 338 -6.61 39.57 -4.49
N GLY A 339 -7.53 38.89 -3.77
CA GLY A 339 -7.24 38.04 -2.59
C GLY A 339 -6.88 36.59 -2.90
N LEU A 340 -7.00 36.12 -4.13
CA LEU A 340 -6.90 34.70 -4.49
C LEU A 340 -5.48 34.15 -4.64
N LEU A 341 -4.45 35.01 -4.76
CA LEU A 341 -3.05 34.55 -4.64
C LEU A 341 -2.81 33.85 -3.30
N ARG A 342 -3.67 34.13 -2.33
CA ARG A 342 -3.66 33.51 -0.99
C ARG A 342 -4.37 32.16 -0.95
N LEU A 343 -5.24 31.82 -1.92
CA LEU A 343 -6.05 30.59 -1.84
C LEU A 343 -5.19 29.33 -2.02
N LYS A 344 -4.28 29.30 -3.01
CA LYS A 344 -3.31 28.22 -3.17
C LYS A 344 -2.45 28.04 -1.93
N LEU A 345 -1.91 29.15 -1.42
CA LEU A 345 -1.08 29.13 -0.22
C LEU A 345 -1.87 28.63 0.97
N LEU A 346 -3.08 29.14 1.17
CA LEU A 346 -3.98 28.71 2.25
C LEU A 346 -4.28 27.21 2.14
N PHE A 347 -4.60 26.72 0.93
CA PHE A 347 -4.86 25.29 0.70
C PHE A 347 -3.63 24.44 1.03
N VAL A 348 -2.43 24.83 0.59
CA VAL A 348 -1.17 24.13 0.91
C VAL A 348 -0.94 24.11 2.42
N ILE A 349 -1.12 25.23 3.12
CA ILE A 349 -0.97 25.32 4.57
C ILE A 349 -1.94 24.38 5.28
N LEU A 350 -3.23 24.38 4.90
CA LEU A 350 -4.24 23.51 5.48
C LEU A 350 -3.95 22.03 5.19
N PHE A 351 -3.45 21.72 3.98
CA PHE A 351 -3.06 20.36 3.61
C PHE A 351 -1.87 19.87 4.45
N ILE A 352 -0.85 20.70 4.63
CA ILE A 352 0.29 20.40 5.50
C ILE A 352 -0.18 20.23 6.94
N ALA A 353 -0.96 21.16 7.48
CA ALA A 353 -1.45 21.11 8.85
C ALA A 353 -2.25 19.82 9.11
N SER A 354 -3.16 19.44 8.20
CA SER A 354 -3.95 18.21 8.33
C SER A 354 -3.08 16.95 8.35
N ASN A 355 -2.02 16.91 7.56
CA ASN A 355 -1.07 15.80 7.54
C ASN A 355 -0.17 15.77 8.78
N LEU A 356 0.30 16.93 9.25
CA LEU A 356 1.12 17.05 10.46
C LEU A 356 0.39 16.67 11.74
N VAL A 357 -0.93 16.75 11.78
CA VAL A 357 -1.74 16.23 12.90
C VAL A 357 -1.69 14.70 12.97
N ILE A 358 -1.68 14.01 11.83
CA ILE A 358 -1.70 12.55 11.77
C ILE A 358 -0.29 11.95 11.85
N LEU A 359 0.71 12.67 11.38
CA LEU A 359 2.07 12.17 11.30
C LEU A 359 2.66 11.70 12.65
N PRO A 360 2.49 12.42 13.78
CA PRO A 360 2.93 11.94 15.09
C PRO A 360 2.20 10.66 15.55
N LEU A 361 0.91 10.52 15.22
CA LEU A 361 0.15 9.30 15.51
C LEU A 361 0.74 8.13 14.74
N TYR A 362 1.02 8.30 13.44
CA TYR A 362 1.68 7.28 12.63
C TYR A 362 3.06 6.90 13.18
N TYR A 363 3.87 7.86 13.61
CA TYR A 363 5.21 7.55 14.12
C TYR A 363 5.17 6.78 15.45
N ARG A 364 4.17 7.03 16.30
CA ARG A 364 4.02 6.36 17.62
C ARG A 364 3.34 5.01 17.54
N SER A 365 2.50 4.76 16.53
CA SER A 365 1.75 3.51 16.37
C SER A 365 2.55 2.48 15.61
N GLU A 366 2.25 1.20 15.85
CA GLU A 366 2.77 0.09 15.06
C GLU A 366 1.89 -0.20 13.84
N LYS A 367 2.45 -0.84 12.82
CA LYS A 367 1.67 -1.37 11.69
C LYS A 367 0.95 -2.65 12.10
N GLN A 368 1.70 -3.59 12.69
CA GLN A 368 1.22 -4.83 13.30
C GLN A 368 2.35 -5.36 14.20
N ASP A 369 2.21 -5.24 15.51
CA ASP A 369 3.31 -5.47 16.44
C ASP A 369 3.54 -6.97 16.74
N PHE A 370 3.89 -7.74 15.71
CA PHE A 370 4.29 -9.14 15.88
C PHE A 370 5.55 -9.28 16.73
N ARG A 371 6.51 -8.37 16.60
CA ARG A 371 7.75 -8.40 17.37
C ARG A 371 7.48 -8.27 18.87
N GLY A 372 6.65 -7.29 19.26
CA GLY A 372 6.27 -7.11 20.66
C GLY A 372 5.51 -8.32 21.20
N LEU A 373 4.55 -8.86 20.43
CA LEU A 373 3.79 -10.05 20.78
C LEU A 373 4.71 -11.26 21.03
N VAL A 374 5.62 -11.55 20.10
CA VAL A 374 6.51 -12.72 20.21
C VAL A 374 7.54 -12.55 21.33
N ASN A 375 8.08 -11.33 21.52
CA ASN A 375 8.98 -11.06 22.65
C ASN A 375 8.27 -11.26 23.99
N TYR A 376 7.02 -10.83 24.11
CA TYR A 376 6.21 -11.08 25.30
C TYR A 376 5.98 -12.57 25.53
N LEU A 377 5.56 -13.31 24.49
CA LEU A 377 5.38 -14.76 24.58
C LEU A 377 6.67 -15.47 24.97
N ASN A 378 7.81 -15.16 24.36
CA ASN A 378 9.11 -15.72 24.71
C ASN A 378 9.47 -15.55 26.18
N SER A 379 9.07 -14.44 26.81
CA SER A 379 9.31 -14.20 28.24
C SER A 379 8.36 -14.97 29.16
N GLN A 380 7.18 -15.39 28.68
CA GLN A 380 6.10 -15.93 29.51
C GLN A 380 5.76 -17.41 29.28
N VAL A 381 6.09 -17.94 28.08
CA VAL A 381 5.78 -19.32 27.69
C VAL A 381 6.56 -20.31 28.57
N ARG A 382 5.91 -21.42 28.95
CA ARG A 382 6.46 -22.54 29.71
C ARG A 382 6.40 -23.83 28.89
N ASP A 383 7.13 -24.85 29.33
CA ASP A 383 7.04 -26.18 28.73
C ASP A 383 5.61 -26.72 28.75
N GLY A 384 5.19 -27.26 27.62
CA GLY A 384 3.86 -27.78 27.40
C GLY A 384 2.77 -26.76 27.11
N ASP A 385 3.10 -25.44 27.09
CA ASP A 385 2.11 -24.40 26.74
C ASP A 385 1.54 -24.62 25.35
N LYS A 386 0.28 -24.23 25.18
CA LYS A 386 -0.43 -24.22 23.92
C LYS A 386 -0.74 -22.78 23.51
N ILE A 387 -0.50 -22.46 22.26
CA ILE A 387 -0.80 -21.14 21.67
C ILE A 387 -1.80 -21.34 20.55
N VAL A 388 -3.00 -20.81 20.66
CA VAL A 388 -4.06 -20.92 19.66
C VAL A 388 -4.24 -19.61 18.92
N LEU A 389 -4.13 -19.65 17.59
CA LEU A 389 -4.38 -18.56 16.67
C LEU A 389 -5.78 -18.73 16.07
N LYS A 390 -6.61 -17.69 16.13
CA LYS A 390 -7.92 -17.68 15.47
C LYS A 390 -7.92 -16.98 14.11
N THR A 391 -6.81 -16.38 13.76
CA THR A 391 -6.68 -15.65 12.50
C THR A 391 -5.48 -16.19 11.71
N PHE A 392 -5.75 -16.75 10.53
CA PHE A 392 -4.73 -17.35 9.65
C PHE A 392 -3.62 -16.35 9.28
N THR A 393 -3.99 -15.09 9.04
CA THR A 393 -3.04 -14.05 8.65
C THR A 393 -1.98 -13.73 9.70
N TYR A 394 -2.13 -14.20 10.95
CA TYR A 394 -1.12 -14.00 11.99
C TYR A 394 0.02 -15.01 11.94
N ILE A 395 -0.20 -16.19 11.33
CA ILE A 395 0.78 -17.27 11.30
C ILE A 395 2.13 -16.82 10.75
N PRO A 396 2.24 -16.20 9.56
CA PRO A 396 3.53 -15.80 9.01
C PRO A 396 4.30 -14.84 9.91
N GLY A 397 3.59 -13.88 10.55
CA GLY A 397 4.21 -12.90 11.46
C GLY A 397 4.78 -13.55 12.71
N ILE A 398 4.02 -14.41 13.33
CA ILE A 398 4.42 -15.12 14.54
C ILE A 398 5.60 -16.04 14.24
N LEU A 399 5.54 -16.83 13.17
CA LEU A 399 6.65 -17.70 12.76
C LEU A 399 7.92 -16.92 12.40
N HIS A 400 7.78 -15.76 11.77
CA HIS A 400 8.92 -14.90 11.46
C HIS A 400 9.67 -14.50 12.74
N TYR A 401 8.98 -13.98 13.73
CA TYR A 401 9.61 -13.47 14.94
C TYR A 401 9.99 -14.56 15.96
N PHE A 402 9.41 -15.75 15.88
CA PHE A 402 9.95 -16.94 16.56
C PHE A 402 11.19 -17.51 15.84
N ASN A 403 11.61 -16.93 14.71
CA ASN A 403 12.70 -17.42 13.87
C ASN A 403 12.48 -18.87 13.38
N VAL A 404 11.24 -19.27 13.27
CA VAL A 404 10.81 -20.57 12.76
C VAL A 404 10.38 -20.36 11.32
N TYR A 405 11.36 -20.37 10.41
CA TYR A 405 11.02 -20.42 9.01
C TYR A 405 11.05 -21.86 8.55
N PRO A 406 9.98 -22.39 7.98
CA PRO A 406 10.05 -23.60 7.20
C PRO A 406 11.14 -23.40 6.14
N LYS A 407 12.05 -24.39 6.00
CA LYS A 407 13.11 -24.37 4.98
C LYS A 407 12.54 -24.18 3.58
N ASN A 408 11.29 -24.54 3.38
CA ASN A 408 10.47 -24.33 2.20
C ASN A 408 9.46 -23.20 2.46
N ARG A 409 9.14 -22.40 1.45
CA ARG A 409 8.15 -21.31 1.49
C ARG A 409 6.72 -21.78 1.74
N HIS A 410 6.50 -23.10 1.67
CA HIS A 410 5.26 -23.76 2.03
C HIS A 410 5.30 -24.08 3.51
N TYR A 411 4.20 -23.87 4.19
CA TYR A 411 3.95 -24.51 5.46
C TYR A 411 3.99 -26.02 5.19
N GLU A 412 5.00 -26.73 5.68
CA GLU A 412 5.09 -28.21 5.54
C GLU A 412 3.97 -28.94 6.29
N ALA A 413 3.21 -28.24 7.09
CA ALA A 413 2.01 -28.80 7.67
C ALA A 413 0.91 -28.81 6.60
N PRO A 414 0.28 -29.96 6.34
CA PRO A 414 -0.84 -30.02 5.43
C PRO A 414 -1.96 -29.11 5.96
N ILE A 415 -2.20 -27.99 5.28
CA ILE A 415 -3.41 -27.20 5.50
C ILE A 415 -4.53 -28.05 4.95
N VAL A 416 -5.13 -28.86 5.79
CA VAL A 416 -6.31 -29.64 5.43
C VAL A 416 -7.49 -28.68 5.47
N TRP A 417 -7.76 -28.03 4.35
CA TRP A 417 -8.98 -27.27 4.17
C TRP A 417 -10.17 -28.25 4.21
N THR A 418 -10.91 -28.22 5.29
CA THR A 418 -12.14 -28.98 5.39
C THR A 418 -13.30 -28.13 4.88
N LYS A 419 -14.35 -28.81 4.35
CA LYS A 419 -15.59 -28.15 3.93
C LYS A 419 -16.19 -27.32 5.08
N PRO A 420 -16.94 -26.24 4.79
CA PRO A 420 -17.62 -25.44 5.81
C PRO A 420 -18.35 -26.32 6.83
N GLY A 421 -18.17 -26.03 8.12
CA GLY A 421 -18.77 -26.79 9.24
C GLY A 421 -17.92 -27.93 9.78
N LYS A 422 -16.77 -28.26 9.20
CA LYS A 422 -15.84 -29.25 9.78
C LYS A 422 -14.75 -28.58 10.60
N GLU A 423 -14.37 -29.24 11.69
CA GLU A 423 -13.23 -28.84 12.52
C GLU A 423 -11.93 -29.06 11.75
N PHE A 424 -11.05 -28.07 11.78
CA PHE A 424 -9.71 -28.18 11.23
C PHE A 424 -8.68 -27.65 12.23
N GLU A 425 -7.48 -28.15 12.12
CA GLU A 425 -6.36 -27.78 12.97
C GLU A 425 -5.05 -27.79 12.16
N LEU A 426 -4.26 -26.75 12.33
CA LEU A 426 -2.84 -26.73 11.96
C LEU A 426 -2.04 -26.75 13.27
N LYS A 427 -1.15 -27.74 13.44
CA LYS A 427 -0.35 -27.92 14.64
C LYS A 427 1.13 -27.84 14.32
N MET A 428 1.88 -27.04 15.10
CA MET A 428 3.32 -26.89 14.99
C MET A 428 3.95 -26.91 16.39
N SER A 429 4.90 -27.79 16.63
CA SER A 429 5.69 -27.79 17.86
C SER A 429 6.98 -27.02 17.67
N LEU A 430 7.26 -26.08 18.57
CA LEU A 430 8.40 -25.18 18.52
C LEU A 430 9.22 -25.30 19.81
N ILE A 431 10.53 -25.11 19.67
CA ILE A 431 11.44 -24.94 20.78
C ILE A 431 12.02 -23.54 20.73
N SER A 432 11.80 -22.75 21.78
CA SER A 432 12.39 -21.43 21.96
C SER A 432 13.00 -21.31 23.35
N GLU A 433 14.26 -20.92 23.44
CA GLU A 433 15.00 -20.82 24.70
C GLU A 433 14.94 -22.10 25.57
N GLY A 434 14.99 -23.27 24.91
CA GLY A 434 14.94 -24.59 25.59
C GLY A 434 13.54 -25.01 26.04
N ARG A 435 12.50 -24.26 25.77
CA ARG A 435 11.10 -24.53 26.09
C ARG A 435 10.36 -25.09 24.91
N LEU A 436 9.68 -26.23 25.06
CA LEU A 436 8.85 -26.85 24.03
C LEU A 436 7.40 -26.42 24.21
N PHE A 437 6.81 -25.82 23.21
CA PHE A 437 5.40 -25.43 23.18
C PHE A 437 4.78 -25.70 21.80
N THR A 438 3.46 -25.67 21.71
CA THR A 438 2.76 -25.99 20.47
C THR A 438 1.87 -24.83 20.03
N ILE A 439 2.02 -24.42 18.75
CA ILE A 439 1.14 -23.44 18.12
C ILE A 439 0.08 -24.18 17.31
N TYR A 440 -1.15 -23.74 17.47
CA TYR A 440 -2.32 -24.21 16.73
C TYR A 440 -2.95 -23.05 15.98
N TYR A 441 -3.34 -23.30 14.73
CA TYR A 441 -4.35 -22.51 14.06
C TYR A 441 -5.59 -23.37 13.88
N SER A 442 -6.75 -22.94 14.37
CA SER A 442 -7.87 -23.83 14.49
C SER A 442 -9.20 -23.10 14.66
N ASN A 443 -10.28 -23.71 14.16
CA ASN A 443 -11.66 -23.35 14.49
C ASN A 443 -12.24 -24.22 15.62
N ILE A 444 -11.45 -25.14 16.15
CA ILE A 444 -11.87 -26.04 17.26
C ILE A 444 -12.16 -25.19 18.51
N PRO A 445 -13.20 -25.53 19.30
CA PRO A 445 -13.49 -24.87 20.56
C PRO A 445 -12.34 -24.93 21.57
N TYR A 446 -12.09 -23.86 22.31
CA TYR A 446 -10.98 -23.76 23.27
C TYR A 446 -10.99 -24.85 24.34
N VAL A 447 -12.18 -25.35 24.72
CA VAL A 447 -12.36 -26.37 25.73
C VAL A 447 -11.57 -27.66 25.43
N ARG A 448 -11.34 -27.98 24.15
CA ARG A 448 -10.53 -29.13 23.74
C ARG A 448 -9.03 -28.95 24.00
N TYR A 449 -8.55 -27.71 24.11
CA TYR A 449 -7.14 -27.44 24.37
C TYR A 449 -6.81 -27.37 25.85
N VAL A 450 -7.80 -27.21 26.71
CA VAL A 450 -7.61 -27.15 28.18
C VAL A 450 -7.72 -28.50 28.86
N ALA A 451 -8.15 -29.56 28.16
CA ALA A 451 -8.45 -30.86 28.72
C ALA A 451 -7.24 -31.57 29.35
N ASP A 452 -6.01 -31.28 28.91
CA ASP A 452 -4.77 -31.88 29.44
C ASP A 452 -4.10 -31.05 30.55
N GLY A 453 -4.75 -29.99 31.02
CA GLY A 453 -4.27 -29.18 32.14
C GLY A 453 -3.09 -28.27 31.86
N ASN A 454 -2.67 -28.11 30.58
CA ASN A 454 -1.63 -27.17 30.20
C ASN A 454 -2.22 -25.76 30.02
N ARG A 455 -1.37 -24.73 30.16
CA ARG A 455 -1.77 -23.35 29.93
C ARG A 455 -2.12 -23.14 28.47
N LEU A 456 -3.11 -22.30 28.22
CA LEU A 456 -3.58 -21.94 26.90
C LEU A 456 -3.43 -20.42 26.66
N TRP A 457 -2.61 -20.08 25.68
CA TRP A 457 -2.52 -18.72 25.13
C TRP A 457 -3.44 -18.60 23.91
N ILE A 458 -4.20 -17.51 23.82
CA ILE A 458 -5.12 -17.28 22.70
C ILE A 458 -4.75 -15.93 22.05
N ILE A 459 -4.43 -15.96 20.76
CA ILE A 459 -4.13 -14.76 19.96
C ILE A 459 -5.25 -14.54 18.96
N THR A 460 -5.83 -13.35 18.99
CA THR A 460 -7.00 -13.03 18.16
C THR A 460 -7.06 -11.55 17.77
N GLY A 461 -7.90 -11.22 16.78
CA GLY A 461 -8.27 -9.86 16.43
C GLY A 461 -9.39 -9.32 17.31
N LYS A 462 -9.74 -8.06 17.09
CA LYS A 462 -10.67 -7.28 17.91
C LYS A 462 -12.05 -7.91 18.11
N GLU A 463 -12.68 -8.38 17.04
CA GLU A 463 -14.05 -8.93 17.11
C GLU A 463 -14.12 -10.18 17.97
N ALA A 464 -13.24 -11.16 17.70
CA ALA A 464 -13.18 -12.38 18.50
C ALA A 464 -12.65 -12.12 19.93
N ALA A 465 -11.85 -11.07 20.16
CA ALA A 465 -11.42 -10.68 21.50
C ALA A 465 -12.59 -10.24 22.39
N ARG A 466 -13.59 -9.55 21.85
CA ARG A 466 -14.84 -9.21 22.56
C ARG A 466 -15.61 -10.44 22.99
N GLU A 467 -15.74 -11.40 22.07
CA GLU A 467 -16.42 -12.67 22.34
C GLU A 467 -15.71 -13.48 23.44
N ILE A 468 -14.39 -13.63 23.31
CA ILE A 468 -13.56 -14.38 24.27
C ILE A 468 -13.65 -13.76 25.67
N LYS A 469 -13.51 -12.44 25.78
CA LYS A 469 -13.59 -11.74 27.09
C LYS A 469 -14.90 -12.03 27.83
N ASN A 470 -16.00 -12.27 27.10
CA ASN A 470 -17.33 -12.48 27.67
C ASN A 470 -17.69 -13.96 27.89
N SER A 471 -17.05 -14.88 27.14
CA SER A 471 -17.50 -16.30 27.07
C SER A 471 -16.49 -17.30 27.58
N PHE A 472 -15.22 -16.94 27.80
CA PHE A 472 -14.18 -17.85 28.21
C PHE A 472 -13.41 -17.33 29.43
N PRO A 473 -13.17 -18.15 30.49
CA PRO A 473 -12.55 -17.70 31.74
C PRO A 473 -11.03 -17.50 31.58
N CYS A 474 -10.60 -16.55 30.78
CA CYS A 474 -9.20 -16.24 30.55
C CYS A 474 -8.90 -14.76 30.85
N ALA A 475 -7.64 -14.46 31.13
CA ALA A 475 -7.15 -13.14 31.44
C ALA A 475 -6.55 -12.47 30.19
N LEU A 476 -6.92 -11.24 29.88
CA LEU A 476 -6.23 -10.44 28.85
C LEU A 476 -4.82 -10.08 29.35
N LYS A 477 -3.79 -10.55 28.69
CA LYS A 477 -2.37 -10.35 29.07
C LYS A 477 -1.64 -9.32 28.24
N GLY A 478 -2.13 -9.01 27.04
CA GLY A 478 -1.48 -8.05 26.18
C GLY A 478 -2.36 -7.54 25.04
N PHE A 479 -2.07 -6.30 24.64
CA PHE A 479 -2.58 -5.67 23.44
C PHE A 479 -1.39 -5.24 22.58
N PHE A 480 -1.41 -5.61 21.31
CA PHE A 480 -0.34 -5.31 20.36
C PHE A 480 -0.92 -4.55 19.18
N ASP A 481 -0.46 -3.30 19.04
CA ASP A 481 -1.04 -2.34 18.09
C ASP A 481 -0.88 -2.78 16.63
N GLY A 482 -1.94 -2.65 15.86
CA GLY A 482 -2.01 -2.92 14.42
C GLY A 482 -2.80 -1.85 13.66
N SER A 483 -3.00 -0.70 14.28
CA SER A 483 -3.90 0.35 13.79
C SER A 483 -3.46 0.98 12.47
N PHE A 484 -2.16 0.89 12.11
CA PHE A 484 -1.60 1.41 10.88
C PHE A 484 -1.19 0.33 9.86
N ALA A 485 -1.61 -0.92 10.00
CA ALA A 485 -1.38 -1.95 8.98
C ALA A 485 -1.96 -1.52 7.61
N ASN A 486 -3.19 -1.02 7.61
CA ASN A 486 -3.89 -0.51 6.43
C ASN A 486 -4.10 1.00 6.49
N PHE A 487 -3.17 1.77 6.96
CA PHE A 487 -3.25 3.20 7.19
C PHE A 487 -4.62 3.66 7.72
N ARG A 488 -4.64 4.21 8.95
CA ARG A 488 -5.85 4.71 9.63
C ARG A 488 -7.01 3.71 9.79
N ARG A 489 -6.70 2.42 9.97
CA ARG A 489 -7.67 1.35 10.25
C ARG A 489 -8.68 1.07 9.13
N PHE A 490 -8.39 1.45 7.90
CA PHE A 490 -9.24 1.10 6.77
C PHE A 490 -8.57 0.03 5.89
N PRO A 491 -9.24 -1.08 5.51
CA PRO A 491 -10.62 -1.46 5.87
C PRO A 491 -10.78 -2.07 7.26
N SER A 492 -9.71 -2.48 7.95
CA SER A 492 -9.78 -3.17 9.24
C SER A 492 -8.61 -2.81 10.15
N ASP A 493 -8.87 -2.88 11.45
CA ASP A 493 -7.85 -2.84 12.51
C ASP A 493 -7.15 -4.20 12.60
N ALA A 494 -5.83 -4.22 12.47
CA ALA A 494 -5.01 -5.43 12.54
C ALA A 494 -4.36 -5.66 13.91
N SER A 495 -4.83 -4.97 14.95
CA SER A 495 -4.35 -5.12 16.33
C SER A 495 -4.61 -6.52 16.86
N MET A 496 -3.72 -7.00 17.70
CA MET A 496 -3.76 -8.34 18.27
C MET A 496 -3.98 -8.29 19.77
N TYR A 497 -4.83 -9.19 20.25
CA TYR A 497 -5.16 -9.37 21.65
C TYR A 497 -4.67 -10.73 22.10
N LEU A 498 -3.95 -10.77 23.24
CA LEU A 498 -3.37 -11.97 23.82
C LEU A 498 -4.06 -12.30 25.15
N PHE A 499 -4.69 -13.45 25.20
CA PHE A 499 -5.32 -13.97 26.42
C PHE A 499 -4.55 -15.18 26.95
N LEU A 500 -4.60 -15.40 28.27
CA LEU A 500 -4.08 -16.57 28.96
C LEU A 500 -5.19 -17.22 29.79
N TRP A 501 -5.37 -18.50 29.60
CA TRP A 501 -6.01 -19.39 30.55
C TRP A 501 -4.94 -20.22 31.26
N ASP A 502 -4.91 -20.17 32.60
CA ASP A 502 -4.00 -20.97 33.43
C ASP A 502 -4.83 -21.83 34.39
N PRO A 503 -4.76 -23.17 34.30
CA PRO A 503 -5.53 -24.06 35.20
C PRO A 503 -5.14 -23.94 36.68
N LYS A 504 -3.91 -23.46 36.95
CA LYS A 504 -3.41 -23.26 38.34
C LYS A 504 -3.84 -21.91 38.93
N SER A 505 -4.35 -21.01 38.11
CA SER A 505 -4.80 -19.66 38.52
C SER A 505 -6.11 -19.29 37.80
N PRO A 506 -7.18 -20.12 37.96
CA PRO A 506 -8.45 -19.83 37.32
C PRO A 506 -9.03 -18.53 37.91
N GLY A 507 -9.34 -17.57 37.04
CA GLY A 507 -9.86 -16.25 37.45
C GLY A 507 -8.77 -15.20 37.73
N GLU A 508 -7.52 -15.43 37.30
CA GLU A 508 -6.48 -14.41 37.32
C GLU A 508 -6.97 -13.12 36.59
N LYS A 509 -6.84 -11.98 37.26
CA LYS A 509 -7.23 -10.69 36.66
C LYS A 509 -6.29 -10.34 35.51
N GLY A 510 -6.85 -10.01 34.38
CA GLY A 510 -6.14 -9.49 33.22
C GLY A 510 -5.99 -7.98 33.25
N ILE A 511 -5.44 -7.43 32.15
CA ILE A 511 -5.41 -6.00 31.89
C ILE A 511 -6.86 -5.53 31.73
N ASP A 512 -7.27 -4.52 32.51
CA ASP A 512 -8.58 -3.90 32.36
C ASP A 512 -8.51 -2.85 31.24
N MET A 513 -8.81 -3.29 30.03
CA MET A 513 -8.85 -2.46 28.83
C MET A 513 -10.19 -2.68 28.11
N PRO A 514 -10.92 -1.61 27.77
CA PRO A 514 -12.09 -1.74 26.91
C PRO A 514 -11.67 -2.25 25.53
N ILE A 515 -12.44 -3.18 24.99
CA ILE A 515 -12.28 -3.70 23.61
C ILE A 515 -13.41 -3.08 22.78
N ASP A 516 -13.27 -1.79 22.42
CA ASP A 516 -14.30 -1.00 21.73
C ASP A 516 -14.39 -1.28 20.21
#